data_3f289fd309d74d5fdde0d1959affb12f
#
_entry.id   3f289fd309d74d5fdde0d1959affb12f
#
_cell.length_a   1.000
_cell.length_b   1.000
_cell.length_c   1.000
_cell.angle_alpha   90.00
_cell.angle_beta   90.00
_cell.angle_gamma   90.00
#
_symmetry.space_group_name_H-M   'P 1'
#
loop_
_entity.id
_entity.type
_entity.pdbx_description
1 polymer ?
#
loop_
_entity_poly.entity_id
_entity_poly.type
_entity_poly.pdbx_seq_one_letter_code
_entity_poly.pdbx_strand_id
1 'polypeptide(L)'
;MSTIGAIDEVHLDYPIMESFAMGKGFVVLSGNGIVEFFNHEGKKISNNEIGANIVATDSIGGRLLVASSSGEISLLSENSEKVIISGVGCESISLSGQSILLSTEDGDLLMFDKDGSKKASIHLPGVTIMRFSENHNEIVIASEDGKMTILSHDLELLGSSPPAEDDIEVITYVSAIKEGRFLVSRESLGAVVDDRPVNRVEFWDLEGGLLEVVEIPSRATSILASGDGYYVGCFEGELLWIESEKDPYLLSNLGYSVTDVIIWNEDVIASSWFYAKRVSPEGVEKWIFEHPTIISKILNLDEGIIALVSDNGKYEGGSRISLIDPNKETRDSESSFQMPLQTRDLSDSSFSGMPTENEISIASKRNTVNEIDSIIRDINESLEISMTELNEEEDILEALASSAAILNLPPVADAGDDVTIISNTDSKADVILDGSKSYDPDGEIVSWSWISENGRVLGESPIIKVRLSQGVHSFSLSVTDNKGATSASKMTVRVV
;
A
#
# COMPACT_ATOMS: atom_id res chain seq x y z
N MET A 1 -10.40 -17.07 20.67
CA MET A 1 -9.59 -15.90 20.30
C MET A 1 -10.25 -14.67 20.92
N SER A 2 -9.52 -13.91 21.70
CA SER A 2 -10.12 -12.75 22.37
C SER A 2 -10.29 -11.59 21.38
N THR A 3 -11.47 -10.99 21.32
CA THR A 3 -11.79 -9.87 20.43
C THR A 3 -12.05 -8.60 21.23
N ILE A 4 -11.76 -7.45 20.62
CA ILE A 4 -12.17 -6.14 21.16
C ILE A 4 -13.10 -5.44 20.16
N GLY A 5 -13.89 -4.48 20.65
CA GLY A 5 -14.78 -3.70 19.79
C GLY A 5 -14.38 -2.23 19.77
N ALA A 6 -14.76 -1.52 18.72
CA ALA A 6 -14.58 -0.09 18.63
C ALA A 6 -15.30 0.65 19.77
N ILE A 7 -14.78 1.82 20.14
CA ILE A 7 -15.44 2.77 21.04
C ILE A 7 -16.37 3.63 20.25
N ASP A 8 -15.91 4.15 19.10
CA ASP A 8 -16.63 4.99 18.18
C ASP A 8 -16.11 4.80 16.74
N GLU A 9 -16.87 5.27 15.76
CA GLU A 9 -16.52 5.19 14.34
C GLU A 9 -16.79 6.53 13.65
N VAL A 10 -15.83 6.96 12.81
CA VAL A 10 -15.96 8.13 11.94
C VAL A 10 -16.14 7.66 10.51
N HIS A 11 -17.17 8.15 9.84
CA HIS A 11 -17.46 7.87 8.44
C HIS A 11 -17.20 9.11 7.60
N LEU A 12 -16.47 8.96 6.50
CA LEU A 12 -16.11 10.02 5.58
C LEU A 12 -16.60 9.66 4.17
N ASP A 13 -17.20 10.63 3.48
CA ASP A 13 -17.75 10.46 2.14
C ASP A 13 -16.69 10.66 1.03
N TYR A 14 -15.41 10.71 1.40
CA TYR A 14 -14.29 10.93 0.50
C TYR A 14 -13.13 9.98 0.81
N PRO A 15 -12.23 9.71 -0.16
CA PRO A 15 -11.03 8.91 0.05
C PRO A 15 -10.02 9.66 0.92
N ILE A 16 -9.35 8.91 1.79
CA ILE A 16 -8.26 9.43 2.63
C ILE A 16 -6.96 9.27 1.85
N MET A 17 -6.29 10.40 1.58
CA MET A 17 -4.94 10.40 1.04
C MET A 17 -3.91 10.13 2.14
N GLU A 18 -4.05 10.82 3.28
CA GLU A 18 -3.12 10.72 4.39
C GLU A 18 -3.80 11.06 5.71
N SER A 19 -3.22 10.62 6.83
CA SER A 19 -3.70 10.90 8.17
C SER A 19 -2.58 10.96 9.18
N PHE A 20 -2.71 11.81 10.21
CA PHE A 20 -1.71 12.01 11.25
C PHE A 20 -2.34 12.15 12.62
N ALA A 21 -1.67 11.62 13.66
CA ALA A 21 -1.99 11.95 15.04
C ALA A 21 -1.59 13.41 15.31
N MET A 22 -2.48 14.20 15.91
CA MET A 22 -2.30 15.61 16.18
C MET A 22 -2.70 15.96 17.61
N GLY A 23 -1.72 15.98 18.51
CA GLY A 23 -2.01 16.21 19.93
C GLY A 23 -2.98 15.16 20.47
N LYS A 24 -4.13 15.60 20.97
CA LYS A 24 -5.15 14.71 21.53
C LYS A 24 -6.15 14.15 20.52
N GLY A 25 -5.92 14.37 19.24
CA GLY A 25 -6.80 13.93 18.17
C GLY A 25 -6.03 13.54 16.92
N PHE A 26 -6.65 13.66 15.78
CA PHE A 26 -6.07 13.34 14.50
C PHE A 26 -6.56 14.25 13.38
N VAL A 27 -5.81 14.28 12.31
CA VAL A 27 -6.17 14.98 11.07
C VAL A 27 -6.24 13.98 9.93
N VAL A 28 -7.17 14.22 9.03
CA VAL A 28 -7.38 13.44 7.80
C VAL A 28 -7.33 14.39 6.61
N LEU A 29 -6.62 13.96 5.57
CA LEU A 29 -6.45 14.72 4.34
C LEU A 29 -6.96 13.91 3.15
N SER A 30 -7.65 14.60 2.24
CA SER A 30 -8.05 14.06 0.94
C SER A 30 -7.25 14.73 -0.17
N GLY A 31 -6.91 13.98 -1.23
CA GLY A 31 -6.13 14.51 -2.36
C GLY A 31 -6.75 15.73 -3.05
N ASN A 32 -8.07 15.93 -2.93
CA ASN A 32 -8.79 17.07 -3.50
C ASN A 32 -8.77 18.35 -2.62
N GLY A 33 -7.95 18.40 -1.57
CA GLY A 33 -7.74 19.60 -0.75
C GLY A 33 -8.55 19.67 0.55
N ILE A 34 -9.33 18.63 0.90
CA ILE A 34 -10.07 18.60 2.17
C ILE A 34 -9.09 18.22 3.31
N VAL A 35 -9.11 19.00 4.39
CA VAL A 35 -8.32 18.74 5.61
C VAL A 35 -9.23 18.88 6.83
N GLU A 36 -9.49 17.77 7.51
CA GLU A 36 -10.41 17.71 8.65
C GLU A 36 -9.70 17.28 9.92
N PHE A 37 -9.91 18.03 11.00
CA PHE A 37 -9.38 17.74 12.33
C PHE A 37 -10.45 17.14 13.22
N PHE A 38 -10.08 16.08 13.94
CA PHE A 38 -10.94 15.33 14.85
C PHE A 38 -10.30 15.24 16.24
N ASN A 39 -11.12 15.21 17.28
CA ASN A 39 -10.64 14.89 18.62
C ASN A 39 -10.54 13.36 18.82
N HIS A 40 -10.04 12.93 19.99
CA HIS A 40 -9.89 11.51 20.34
C HIS A 40 -11.22 10.73 20.46
N GLU A 41 -12.37 11.45 20.53
CA GLU A 41 -13.71 10.87 20.52
C GLU A 41 -14.28 10.74 19.09
N GLY A 42 -13.52 11.11 18.05
CA GLY A 42 -13.99 11.10 16.65
C GLY A 42 -14.88 12.26 16.27
N LYS A 43 -15.04 13.28 17.13
CA LYS A 43 -15.81 14.47 16.79
C LYS A 43 -14.99 15.44 15.97
N LYS A 44 -15.54 15.88 14.85
CA LYS A 44 -14.92 16.89 13.99
C LYS A 44 -14.78 18.22 14.72
N ILE A 45 -13.56 18.74 14.77
CA ILE A 45 -13.20 20.01 15.41
C ILE A 45 -13.23 21.13 14.38
N SER A 46 -12.57 20.95 13.25
CA SER A 46 -12.46 21.95 12.18
C SER A 46 -12.34 21.31 10.81
N ASN A 47 -12.58 22.12 9.79
CA ASN A 47 -12.45 21.77 8.39
C ASN A 47 -11.74 22.91 7.67
N ASN A 48 -10.69 22.62 6.95
CA ASN A 48 -9.99 23.54 6.07
C ASN A 48 -10.07 22.99 4.63
N GLU A 49 -10.26 23.87 3.66
CA GLU A 49 -10.22 23.55 2.24
C GLU A 49 -9.02 24.25 1.61
N ILE A 50 -8.08 23.48 1.10
CA ILE A 50 -6.99 24.00 0.29
C ILE A 50 -7.52 24.11 -1.13
N GLY A 51 -7.42 25.29 -1.72
CA GLY A 51 -8.00 25.62 -3.05
C GLY A 51 -7.35 24.87 -4.23
N ALA A 52 -6.57 23.83 -3.98
CA ALA A 52 -5.86 23.02 -4.97
C ALA A 52 -5.68 21.59 -4.46
N ASN A 53 -5.30 20.67 -5.35
CA ASN A 53 -5.00 19.29 -4.96
C ASN A 53 -3.77 19.25 -4.03
N ILE A 54 -3.83 18.38 -3.03
CA ILE A 54 -2.69 18.07 -2.16
C ILE A 54 -1.78 17.09 -2.90
N VAL A 55 -0.50 17.40 -2.96
CA VAL A 55 0.52 16.56 -3.63
C VAL A 55 1.45 15.87 -2.64
N ALA A 56 1.77 16.53 -1.52
CA ALA A 56 2.62 15.95 -0.48
C ALA A 56 2.28 16.52 0.89
N THR A 57 2.47 15.72 1.93
CA THR A 57 2.19 16.10 3.32
C THR A 57 3.19 15.47 4.27
N ASP A 58 3.46 16.14 5.38
CA ASP A 58 4.17 15.54 6.51
C ASP A 58 3.79 16.24 7.82
N SER A 59 3.98 15.56 8.94
CA SER A 59 3.58 16.06 10.25
C SER A 59 4.62 15.71 11.32
N ILE A 60 4.98 16.68 12.13
CA ILE A 60 5.83 16.48 13.32
C ILE A 60 5.43 17.41 14.47
N GLY A 61 5.32 16.85 15.68
CA GLY A 61 5.10 17.62 16.90
C GLY A 61 3.86 18.52 16.85
N GLY A 62 2.77 18.05 16.26
CA GLY A 62 1.51 18.79 16.13
C GLY A 62 1.52 19.87 15.04
N ARG A 63 2.53 19.91 14.19
CA ARG A 63 2.58 20.75 12.98
C ARG A 63 2.30 19.89 11.77
N LEU A 64 1.38 20.31 10.92
CA LEU A 64 1.04 19.68 9.65
C LEU A 64 1.48 20.60 8.51
N LEU A 65 2.30 20.08 7.61
CA LEU A 65 2.59 20.73 6.35
C LEU A 65 1.82 20.06 5.22
N VAL A 66 1.33 20.88 4.33
CA VAL A 66 0.61 20.46 3.13
C VAL A 66 1.17 21.23 1.94
N ALA A 67 1.68 20.48 0.96
CA ALA A 67 2.08 20.99 -0.33
C ALA A 67 0.95 20.80 -1.33
N SER A 68 0.60 21.86 -2.06
CA SER A 68 -0.45 21.87 -3.05
C SER A 68 0.07 21.90 -4.48
N SER A 69 -0.74 21.43 -5.42
CA SER A 69 -0.44 21.49 -6.86
C SER A 69 -0.34 22.92 -7.43
N SER A 70 -0.75 23.93 -6.65
CA SER A 70 -0.52 25.35 -7.00
C SER A 70 0.91 25.83 -6.71
N GLY A 71 1.76 25.01 -6.09
CA GLY A 71 3.11 25.36 -5.67
C GLY A 71 3.17 26.13 -4.35
N GLU A 72 2.13 26.04 -3.54
CA GLU A 72 2.08 26.60 -2.19
C GLU A 72 2.27 25.51 -1.14
N ILE A 73 3.05 25.81 -0.10
CA ILE A 73 3.21 24.96 1.07
C ILE A 73 2.68 25.70 2.27
N SER A 74 1.66 25.13 2.87
CA SER A 74 0.94 25.69 4.00
C SER A 74 1.24 24.93 5.29
N LEU A 75 1.45 25.69 6.37
CA LEU A 75 1.44 25.16 7.74
C LEU A 75 0.00 25.24 8.26
N LEU A 76 -0.54 24.09 8.63
CA LEU A 76 -1.90 23.96 9.12
C LEU A 76 -1.94 23.57 10.60
N SER A 77 -2.94 24.08 11.27
CA SER A 77 -3.38 23.68 12.60
C SER A 77 -4.89 23.70 12.68
N GLU A 78 -5.47 23.21 13.77
CA GLU A 78 -6.94 23.18 13.98
C GLU A 78 -7.67 24.49 13.66
N ASN A 79 -7.01 25.65 13.88
CA ASN A 79 -7.63 26.97 13.80
C ASN A 79 -6.93 27.96 12.86
N SER A 80 -5.88 27.53 12.16
CA SER A 80 -5.10 28.44 11.33
C SER A 80 -4.46 27.73 10.15
N GLU A 81 -4.40 28.46 9.06
CA GLU A 81 -3.61 28.15 7.87
C GLU A 81 -2.62 29.30 7.62
N LYS A 82 -1.40 28.97 7.32
CA LYS A 82 -0.37 29.93 6.95
C LYS A 82 0.48 29.40 5.80
N VAL A 83 0.38 30.01 4.64
CA VAL A 83 1.31 29.76 3.53
C VAL A 83 2.70 30.23 3.96
N ILE A 84 3.69 29.35 3.90
CA ILE A 84 5.07 29.61 4.30
C ILE A 84 6.04 29.57 3.14
N ILE A 85 5.74 28.83 2.07
CA ILE A 85 6.54 28.77 0.84
C ILE A 85 5.58 28.89 -0.35
N SER A 86 5.96 29.62 -1.38
CA SER A 86 5.17 29.81 -2.61
C SER A 86 6.05 29.73 -3.85
N GLY A 87 5.46 29.25 -4.95
CA GLY A 87 6.12 29.19 -6.25
C GLY A 87 7.15 28.07 -6.37
N VAL A 88 6.99 26.99 -5.59
CA VAL A 88 7.86 25.80 -5.63
C VAL A 88 7.00 24.58 -5.95
N GLY A 89 7.27 23.92 -7.08
CA GLY A 89 6.71 22.60 -7.38
C GLY A 89 7.25 21.59 -6.37
N CYS A 90 6.38 20.84 -5.70
CA CYS A 90 6.76 19.88 -4.68
C CYS A 90 6.28 18.49 -5.10
N GLU A 91 7.18 17.51 -5.09
CA GLU A 91 6.86 16.10 -5.33
C GLU A 91 6.74 15.34 -4.01
N SER A 92 7.71 15.53 -3.11
CA SER A 92 7.65 14.98 -1.76
C SER A 92 8.18 15.96 -0.72
N ILE A 93 7.74 15.80 0.53
CA ILE A 93 8.09 16.69 1.63
C ILE A 93 8.42 15.86 2.87
N SER A 94 9.41 16.30 3.65
CA SER A 94 9.76 15.71 4.94
C SER A 94 10.08 16.80 5.96
N LEU A 95 9.56 16.62 7.17
CA LEU A 95 9.75 17.51 8.30
C LEU A 95 10.81 17.03 9.26
N SER A 96 11.61 17.94 9.70
CA SER A 96 12.47 17.81 10.88
C SER A 96 12.11 18.91 11.87
N GLY A 97 12.43 18.76 13.14
CA GLY A 97 12.03 19.69 14.20
C GLY A 97 12.04 21.19 13.85
N GLN A 98 13.00 21.67 13.07
CA GLN A 98 13.14 23.09 12.69
C GLN A 98 13.26 23.30 11.17
N SER A 99 13.26 22.24 10.36
CA SER A 99 13.56 22.29 8.94
C SER A 99 12.52 21.58 8.10
N ILE A 100 12.39 22.01 6.87
CA ILE A 100 11.51 21.47 5.84
C ILE A 100 12.41 21.06 4.68
N LEU A 101 12.37 19.78 4.32
CA LEU A 101 13.05 19.24 3.15
C LEU A 101 12.01 18.88 2.11
N LEU A 102 12.22 19.26 0.87
CA LEU A 102 11.34 18.89 -0.21
C LEU A 102 12.12 18.53 -1.49
N SER A 103 11.57 17.59 -2.25
CA SER A 103 11.99 17.29 -3.61
C SER A 103 11.07 17.98 -4.61
N THR A 104 11.60 18.31 -5.77
CA THR A 104 10.86 18.94 -6.87
C THR A 104 10.87 18.05 -8.10
N GLU A 105 9.88 18.21 -8.98
CA GLU A 105 9.82 17.51 -10.27
C GLU A 105 11.05 17.76 -11.17
N ASP A 106 11.74 18.90 -10.97
CA ASP A 106 12.98 19.24 -11.69
C ASP A 106 14.22 18.50 -11.11
N GLY A 107 14.03 17.67 -10.08
CA GLY A 107 15.10 16.92 -9.43
C GLY A 107 15.95 17.74 -8.46
N ASP A 108 15.45 18.84 -7.97
CA ASP A 108 16.11 19.63 -6.92
C ASP A 108 15.64 19.21 -5.54
N LEU A 109 16.58 19.04 -4.61
CA LEU A 109 16.33 18.88 -3.19
C LEU A 109 16.56 20.22 -2.50
N LEU A 110 15.53 20.72 -1.83
CA LEU A 110 15.52 22.06 -1.23
C LEU A 110 15.33 21.98 0.28
N MET A 111 16.19 22.66 1.03
CA MET A 111 16.09 22.82 2.48
C MET A 111 15.59 24.20 2.85
N PHE A 112 14.57 24.26 3.68
CA PHE A 112 14.03 25.50 4.25
C PHE A 112 14.04 25.43 5.78
N ASP A 113 14.05 26.59 6.43
CA ASP A 113 13.72 26.64 7.85
C ASP A 113 12.21 26.57 8.09
N LYS A 114 11.83 26.50 9.36
CA LYS A 114 10.41 26.44 9.77
C LYS A 114 9.55 27.61 9.33
N ASP A 115 10.17 28.74 8.97
CA ASP A 115 9.50 29.98 8.55
C ASP A 115 9.41 30.09 7.03
N GLY A 116 9.94 29.10 6.29
CA GLY A 116 9.93 29.03 4.83
C GLY A 116 11.11 29.77 4.15
N SER A 117 12.17 30.11 4.89
CA SER A 117 13.36 30.68 4.28
C SER A 117 14.29 29.59 3.75
N LYS A 118 14.62 29.63 2.45
CA LYS A 118 15.54 28.66 1.82
C LYS A 118 16.94 28.76 2.42
N LYS A 119 17.47 27.60 2.85
CA LYS A 119 18.79 27.44 3.46
C LYS A 119 19.81 26.84 2.51
N ALA A 120 19.45 25.77 1.85
CA ALA A 120 20.33 25.01 0.97
C ALA A 120 19.57 24.42 -0.20
N SER A 121 20.30 24.01 -1.24
CA SER A 121 19.76 23.20 -2.33
C SER A 121 20.87 22.39 -2.98
N ILE A 122 20.49 21.20 -3.46
CA ILE A 122 21.35 20.33 -4.25
C ILE A 122 20.49 19.70 -5.36
N HIS A 123 21.08 19.48 -6.53
CA HIS A 123 20.42 18.74 -7.60
C HIS A 123 20.61 17.24 -7.36
N LEU A 124 19.52 16.53 -7.09
CA LEU A 124 19.47 15.10 -6.82
C LEU A 124 18.16 14.56 -7.39
N PRO A 125 18.16 14.15 -8.66
CA PRO A 125 16.94 13.66 -9.32
C PRO A 125 16.54 12.27 -8.87
N GLY A 126 15.27 11.90 -9.10
CA GLY A 126 14.72 10.55 -8.84
C GLY A 126 14.59 10.22 -7.34
N VAL A 127 14.37 11.21 -6.49
CA VAL A 127 14.17 10.98 -5.04
C VAL A 127 12.86 10.24 -4.82
N THR A 128 12.92 9.07 -4.16
CA THR A 128 11.75 8.27 -3.80
C THR A 128 11.43 8.32 -2.32
N ILE A 129 12.45 8.32 -1.46
CA ILE A 129 12.28 8.33 0.00
C ILE A 129 13.25 9.33 0.61
N MET A 130 12.76 10.12 1.55
CA MET A 130 13.55 11.03 2.39
C MET A 130 13.33 10.72 3.86
N ARG A 131 14.39 10.58 4.64
CA ARG A 131 14.31 10.36 6.10
C ARG A 131 15.35 11.16 6.84
N PHE A 132 14.91 11.89 7.86
CA PHE A 132 15.79 12.51 8.84
C PHE A 132 16.23 11.53 9.92
N SER A 133 17.42 11.76 10.47
CA SER A 133 17.85 11.11 11.70
C SER A 133 17.04 11.59 12.91
N GLU A 134 17.05 10.83 13.99
CA GLU A 134 16.37 11.21 15.24
C GLU A 134 16.88 12.54 15.81
N ASN A 135 18.17 12.83 15.64
CA ASN A 135 18.80 14.09 16.08
C ASN A 135 18.66 15.22 15.06
N HIS A 136 18.05 14.94 13.88
CA HIS A 136 17.83 15.89 12.78
C HIS A 136 19.08 16.45 12.08
N ASN A 137 20.24 15.83 12.27
CA ASN A 137 21.51 16.30 11.69
C ASN A 137 21.84 15.65 10.35
N GLU A 138 21.36 14.44 10.12
CA GLU A 138 21.63 13.66 8.92
C GLU A 138 20.31 13.32 8.20
N ILE A 139 20.43 13.13 6.90
CA ILE A 139 19.33 12.82 6.00
C ILE A 139 19.73 11.65 5.12
N VAL A 140 18.92 10.63 5.04
CA VAL A 140 19.05 9.54 4.06
C VAL A 140 18.03 9.74 2.96
N ILE A 141 18.51 9.73 1.74
CA ILE A 141 17.73 9.83 0.51
C ILE A 141 17.88 8.52 -0.26
N ALA A 142 16.75 7.89 -0.62
CA ALA A 142 16.73 6.83 -1.61
C ALA A 142 16.30 7.40 -2.97
N SER A 143 16.89 6.88 -4.04
CA SER A 143 16.59 7.27 -5.41
C SER A 143 16.07 6.08 -6.22
N GLU A 144 15.40 6.35 -7.33
CA GLU A 144 14.80 5.36 -8.24
C GLU A 144 15.79 4.33 -8.76
N ASP A 145 17.06 4.72 -8.92
CA ASP A 145 18.18 3.85 -9.33
C ASP A 145 18.69 2.91 -8.23
N GLY A 146 17.96 2.81 -7.11
CA GLY A 146 18.35 2.01 -5.94
C GLY A 146 19.56 2.55 -5.17
N LYS A 147 20.04 3.76 -5.48
CA LYS A 147 21.11 4.42 -4.76
C LYS A 147 20.60 5.09 -3.49
N MET A 148 21.43 5.07 -2.45
CA MET A 148 21.26 5.90 -1.27
C MET A 148 22.28 7.02 -1.25
N THR A 149 21.83 8.21 -0.86
CA THR A 149 22.67 9.37 -0.62
C THR A 149 22.46 9.85 0.80
N ILE A 150 23.53 9.98 1.57
CA ILE A 150 23.50 10.44 2.95
C ILE A 150 24.04 11.87 2.97
N LEU A 151 23.23 12.79 3.46
CA LEU A 151 23.52 14.22 3.50
C LEU A 151 23.54 14.74 4.94
N SER A 152 24.32 15.78 5.18
CA SER A 152 24.20 16.60 6.38
C SER A 152 22.92 17.45 6.32
N HIS A 153 22.57 18.08 7.45
CA HIS A 153 21.45 19.04 7.51
C HIS A 153 21.62 20.21 6.51
N ASP A 154 22.86 20.57 6.16
CA ASP A 154 23.15 21.64 5.19
C ASP A 154 23.24 21.11 3.73
N LEU A 155 22.79 19.90 3.49
CA LEU A 155 22.83 19.18 2.21
C LEU A 155 24.25 18.92 1.67
N GLU A 156 25.24 18.82 2.56
CA GLU A 156 26.58 18.37 2.20
C GLU A 156 26.64 16.84 2.17
N LEU A 157 27.30 16.25 1.17
CA LEU A 157 27.43 14.80 1.03
C LEU A 157 28.29 14.23 2.16
N LEU A 158 27.72 13.31 2.93
CA LEU A 158 28.41 12.54 3.97
C LEU A 158 28.84 11.16 3.45
N GLY A 159 27.94 10.49 2.71
CA GLY A 159 28.19 9.19 2.15
C GLY A 159 27.20 8.82 1.05
N SER A 160 27.46 7.75 0.33
CA SER A 160 26.53 7.21 -0.64
C SER A 160 26.79 5.74 -0.93
N SER A 161 25.72 4.96 -1.13
CA SER A 161 25.85 3.62 -1.72
C SER A 161 26.10 3.73 -3.23
N PRO A 162 26.65 2.68 -3.87
CA PRO A 162 26.56 2.56 -5.32
C PRO A 162 25.07 2.45 -5.72
N PRO A 163 24.72 2.80 -6.98
CA PRO A 163 23.42 2.47 -7.54
C PRO A 163 23.25 0.93 -7.56
N ALA A 164 22.02 0.45 -7.65
CA ALA A 164 21.77 -0.97 -7.87
C ALA A 164 22.48 -1.41 -9.16
N GLU A 165 23.12 -2.58 -9.12
CA GLU A 165 23.84 -3.13 -10.31
C GLU A 165 22.84 -3.53 -11.42
N ASP A 166 21.59 -3.84 -11.02
CA ASP A 166 20.50 -4.23 -11.90
C ASP A 166 19.35 -3.21 -11.80
N ASP A 167 18.81 -2.79 -12.94
CA ASP A 167 17.70 -1.83 -13.06
C ASP A 167 16.36 -2.33 -12.43
N ILE A 168 16.36 -3.53 -11.87
CA ILE A 168 15.19 -4.22 -11.31
C ILE A 168 15.18 -4.30 -9.80
N GLU A 169 16.13 -3.68 -9.13
CA GLU A 169 16.20 -3.66 -7.67
C GLU A 169 15.75 -2.29 -7.12
N VAL A 170 14.74 -2.30 -6.28
CA VAL A 170 14.17 -1.08 -5.69
C VAL A 170 14.33 -1.03 -4.18
N ILE A 171 14.51 0.18 -3.64
CA ILE A 171 14.42 0.45 -2.21
C ILE A 171 12.96 0.67 -1.86
N THR A 172 12.39 -0.20 -1.03
CA THR A 172 10.98 -0.13 -0.63
C THR A 172 10.77 0.62 0.68
N TYR A 173 11.79 0.69 1.53
CA TYR A 173 11.72 1.39 2.81
C TYR A 173 13.10 1.84 3.29
N VAL A 174 13.13 2.97 3.99
CA VAL A 174 14.29 3.47 4.75
C VAL A 174 13.82 3.84 6.15
N SER A 175 14.42 3.25 7.18
CA SER A 175 14.12 3.58 8.57
C SER A 175 14.71 4.94 8.98
N ALA A 176 14.26 5.46 10.12
CA ALA A 176 14.96 6.56 10.77
C ALA A 176 16.40 6.16 11.15
N ILE A 177 17.31 7.13 11.07
CA ILE A 177 18.69 6.93 11.49
C ILE A 177 18.76 6.95 13.03
N LYS A 178 19.29 5.88 13.60
CA LYS A 178 19.49 5.74 15.04
C LYS A 178 20.94 5.34 15.32
N GLU A 179 21.62 6.06 16.22
CA GLU A 179 23.00 5.77 16.62
C GLU A 179 23.98 5.62 15.43
N GLY A 180 23.76 6.41 14.36
CA GLY A 180 24.61 6.38 13.16
C GLY A 180 24.36 5.19 12.22
N ARG A 181 23.28 4.44 12.45
CA ARG A 181 22.87 3.30 11.61
C ARG A 181 21.42 3.45 11.15
N PHE A 182 21.08 2.83 10.04
CA PHE A 182 19.72 2.77 9.53
C PHE A 182 19.48 1.46 8.79
N LEU A 183 18.23 1.10 8.67
CA LEU A 183 17.78 -0.10 7.96
C LEU A 183 17.17 0.30 6.62
N VAL A 184 17.50 -0.44 5.59
CA VAL A 184 16.95 -0.30 4.24
C VAL A 184 16.30 -1.61 3.85
N SER A 185 15.09 -1.57 3.31
CA SER A 185 14.48 -2.74 2.68
C SER A 185 14.63 -2.66 1.18
N ARG A 186 15.04 -3.77 0.57
CA ARG A 186 15.15 -3.93 -0.88
C ARG A 186 14.32 -5.10 -1.36
N GLU A 187 13.78 -4.93 -2.56
CA GLU A 187 13.09 -5.96 -3.33
C GLU A 187 13.71 -6.05 -4.72
N SER A 188 13.95 -7.26 -5.19
CA SER A 188 14.32 -7.51 -6.57
C SER A 188 13.07 -7.89 -7.38
N LEU A 189 12.80 -7.16 -8.45
CA LEU A 189 11.63 -7.37 -9.32
C LEU A 189 11.88 -8.39 -10.45
N GLY A 190 13.06 -9.00 -10.50
CA GLY A 190 13.46 -9.92 -11.56
C GLY A 190 14.27 -11.11 -11.09
N ALA A 191 14.80 -11.89 -12.06
CA ALA A 191 15.70 -12.99 -11.76
C ALA A 191 17.03 -12.43 -11.23
N VAL A 192 17.33 -12.71 -9.98
CA VAL A 192 18.61 -12.35 -9.37
C VAL A 192 19.71 -13.17 -10.03
N VAL A 193 20.72 -12.50 -10.55
CA VAL A 193 21.85 -13.13 -11.28
C VAL A 193 22.95 -13.60 -10.31
N ASP A 194 22.92 -13.13 -9.08
CA ASP A 194 23.85 -13.45 -8.00
C ASP A 194 23.18 -14.12 -6.79
N ASP A 195 23.95 -14.43 -5.76
CA ASP A 195 23.47 -15.12 -4.55
C ASP A 195 22.76 -14.17 -3.54
N ARG A 196 22.38 -12.93 -3.93
CA ARG A 196 21.69 -12.00 -3.04
C ARG A 196 20.23 -12.44 -2.82
N PRO A 197 19.70 -12.36 -1.56
CA PRO A 197 18.30 -12.63 -1.31
C PRO A 197 17.38 -11.65 -2.07
N VAL A 198 16.30 -12.17 -2.64
CA VAL A 198 15.29 -11.37 -3.39
C VAL A 198 14.65 -10.33 -2.48
N ASN A 199 14.23 -10.75 -1.29
CA ASN A 199 13.67 -9.86 -0.27
C ASN A 199 14.65 -9.79 0.89
N ARG A 200 15.09 -8.59 1.22
CA ARG A 200 16.07 -8.41 2.28
C ARG A 200 15.94 -7.05 2.95
N VAL A 201 16.45 -6.98 4.16
CA VAL A 201 16.78 -5.73 4.84
C VAL A 201 18.28 -5.63 5.03
N GLU A 202 18.79 -4.42 4.94
CA GLU A 202 20.22 -4.12 4.97
C GLU A 202 20.48 -3.08 6.06
N PHE A 203 21.48 -3.34 6.91
CA PHE A 203 21.97 -2.36 7.88
C PHE A 203 23.10 -1.55 7.24
N TRP A 204 23.01 -0.25 7.34
CA TRP A 204 23.95 0.70 6.76
C TRP A 204 24.46 1.70 7.78
N ASP A 205 25.69 2.19 7.60
CA ASP A 205 26.24 3.32 8.35
C ASP A 205 26.07 4.64 7.58
N LEU A 206 26.42 5.75 8.24
CA LEU A 206 26.33 7.10 7.66
C LEU A 206 27.40 7.42 6.61
N GLU A 207 28.43 6.59 6.47
CA GLU A 207 29.46 6.72 5.44
C GLU A 207 29.05 6.00 4.15
N GLY A 208 27.91 5.30 4.15
CA GLY A 208 27.39 4.53 3.03
C GLY A 208 27.98 3.13 2.96
N GLY A 209 28.49 2.62 4.08
CA GLY A 209 28.98 1.27 4.23
C GLY A 209 27.87 0.27 4.57
N LEU A 210 27.77 -0.83 3.81
CA LEU A 210 26.89 -1.93 4.13
C LEU A 210 27.47 -2.74 5.30
N LEU A 211 26.73 -2.82 6.40
CA LEU A 211 27.15 -3.52 7.62
C LEU A 211 26.68 -4.97 7.63
N GLU A 212 25.44 -5.22 7.24
CA GLU A 212 24.81 -6.54 7.34
C GLU A 212 23.65 -6.67 6.35
N VAL A 213 23.42 -7.87 5.84
CA VAL A 213 22.27 -8.25 5.00
C VAL A 213 21.48 -9.33 5.71
N VAL A 214 20.19 -9.12 5.87
CA VAL A 214 19.27 -10.06 6.50
C VAL A 214 18.18 -10.44 5.51
N GLU A 215 18.09 -11.73 5.17
CA GLU A 215 17.00 -12.24 4.33
C GLU A 215 15.68 -12.22 5.08
N ILE A 216 14.59 -11.80 4.39
CA ILE A 216 13.23 -11.84 4.90
C ILE A 216 12.32 -12.64 3.96
N PRO A 217 11.24 -13.28 4.48
CA PRO A 217 10.44 -14.22 3.69
C PRO A 217 9.69 -13.57 2.53
N SER A 218 9.26 -12.33 2.69
CA SER A 218 8.61 -11.54 1.64
C SER A 218 8.97 -10.06 1.81
N ARG A 219 8.64 -9.20 0.83
CA ARG A 219 9.01 -7.77 0.88
C ARG A 219 8.48 -7.10 2.15
N ALA A 220 9.27 -6.21 2.73
CA ALA A 220 8.83 -5.39 3.85
C ALA A 220 7.79 -4.36 3.38
N THR A 221 6.71 -4.23 4.13
CA THR A 221 5.62 -3.29 3.90
C THR A 221 5.51 -2.24 4.99
N SER A 222 6.02 -2.55 6.20
CA SER A 222 6.09 -1.62 7.32
C SER A 222 7.34 -1.91 8.16
N ILE A 223 8.06 -0.88 8.59
CA ILE A 223 9.23 -1.01 9.46
C ILE A 223 9.14 0.01 10.58
N LEU A 224 9.26 -0.45 11.82
CA LEU A 224 9.22 0.37 13.02
C LEU A 224 10.45 0.12 13.88
N ALA A 225 11.26 1.15 14.09
CA ALA A 225 12.41 1.07 14.99
C ALA A 225 11.96 1.02 16.48
N SER A 226 12.58 0.15 17.27
CA SER A 226 12.31 0.00 18.70
C SER A 226 13.54 -0.49 19.44
N GLY A 227 13.98 0.22 20.47
CA GLY A 227 15.17 -0.21 21.23
C GLY A 227 16.36 -0.46 20.29
N ASP A 228 16.92 -1.65 20.33
CA ASP A 228 18.10 -2.04 19.54
C ASP A 228 17.74 -2.78 18.23
N GLY A 229 16.43 -2.85 17.89
CA GLY A 229 15.98 -3.60 16.72
C GLY A 229 14.81 -2.95 16.01
N TYR A 230 14.19 -3.74 15.12
CA TYR A 230 13.12 -3.31 14.22
C TYR A 230 12.00 -4.33 14.18
N TYR A 231 10.77 -3.86 14.29
CA TYR A 231 9.61 -4.64 13.86
C TYR A 231 9.43 -4.46 12.36
N VAL A 232 9.39 -5.57 11.64
CA VAL A 232 9.26 -5.59 10.17
C VAL A 232 8.00 -6.36 9.81
N GLY A 233 7.02 -5.66 9.27
CA GLY A 233 5.83 -6.25 8.69
C GLY A 233 6.08 -6.58 7.23
N CYS A 234 5.70 -7.78 6.80
CA CYS A 234 5.95 -8.30 5.47
C CYS A 234 4.66 -8.48 4.66
N PHE A 235 4.81 -8.60 3.34
CA PHE A 235 3.71 -8.66 2.39
C PHE A 235 2.86 -9.95 2.53
N GLU A 236 3.46 -11.09 2.87
CA GLU A 236 2.74 -12.36 3.07
C GLU A 236 2.18 -12.49 4.51
N GLY A 237 2.32 -11.45 5.35
CA GLY A 237 1.71 -11.36 6.67
C GLY A 237 2.62 -11.64 7.85
N GLU A 238 3.89 -11.93 7.62
CA GLU A 238 4.84 -12.12 8.69
C GLU A 238 5.12 -10.79 9.40
N LEU A 239 5.09 -10.82 10.72
CA LEU A 239 5.59 -9.77 11.60
C LEU A 239 6.87 -10.29 12.25
N LEU A 240 8.00 -9.70 11.88
CA LEU A 240 9.33 -10.10 12.32
C LEU A 240 9.89 -9.11 13.35
N TRP A 241 10.72 -9.62 14.26
CA TRP A 241 11.68 -8.83 15.01
C TRP A 241 13.07 -9.05 14.42
N ILE A 242 13.74 -7.97 14.03
CA ILE A 242 15.07 -8.00 13.44
C ILE A 242 16.01 -7.14 14.27
N GLU A 243 17.14 -7.70 14.68
CA GLU A 243 18.19 -7.05 15.43
C GLU A 243 19.53 -7.41 14.77
N SER A 244 20.46 -6.45 14.67
CA SER A 244 21.76 -6.69 14.04
C SER A 244 22.52 -7.85 14.72
N GLU A 245 23.19 -8.66 13.91
CA GLU A 245 23.96 -9.84 14.33
C GLU A 245 23.12 -10.97 14.96
N LYS A 246 21.78 -10.96 14.73
CA LYS A 246 20.86 -12.00 15.19
C LYS A 246 19.96 -12.48 14.04
N ASP A 247 19.59 -13.76 14.10
CA ASP A 247 18.60 -14.30 13.17
C ASP A 247 17.23 -13.62 13.36
N PRO A 248 16.50 -13.33 12.26
CA PRO A 248 15.15 -12.78 12.34
C PRO A 248 14.22 -13.67 13.17
N TYR A 249 13.46 -13.08 14.06
CA TYR A 249 12.50 -13.78 14.90
C TYR A 249 11.08 -13.52 14.40
N LEU A 250 10.36 -14.60 14.02
CA LEU A 250 8.95 -14.49 13.66
C LEU A 250 8.10 -14.27 14.92
N LEU A 251 7.57 -13.07 15.06
CA LEU A 251 6.73 -12.68 16.18
C LEU A 251 5.29 -13.19 16.04
N SER A 252 4.71 -13.00 14.86
CA SER A 252 3.35 -13.46 14.52
C SER A 252 3.19 -13.54 13.01
N ASN A 253 2.23 -14.34 12.54
CA ASN A 253 1.75 -14.29 11.17
C ASN A 253 0.31 -13.77 11.16
N LEU A 254 0.08 -12.65 10.49
CA LEU A 254 -1.22 -11.99 10.41
C LEU A 254 -2.11 -12.57 9.30
N GLY A 255 -1.53 -13.37 8.40
CA GLY A 255 -2.23 -14.05 7.30
C GLY A 255 -2.41 -13.24 6.02
N TYR A 256 -2.22 -11.93 6.08
CA TYR A 256 -2.27 -10.99 4.93
C TYR A 256 -1.22 -9.91 5.12
N SER A 257 -0.92 -9.15 4.06
CA SER A 257 0.06 -8.07 4.07
C SER A 257 -0.08 -7.17 5.30
N VAL A 258 1.00 -7.00 6.03
CA VAL A 258 1.05 -6.08 7.17
C VAL A 258 1.05 -4.66 6.63
N THR A 259 0.04 -3.88 6.99
CA THR A 259 -0.12 -2.52 6.46
C THR A 259 0.56 -1.48 7.35
N ASP A 260 0.51 -1.66 8.67
CA ASP A 260 1.15 -0.74 9.61
C ASP A 260 1.47 -1.43 10.94
N VAL A 261 2.45 -0.89 11.67
CA VAL A 261 2.92 -1.41 12.96
C VAL A 261 3.20 -0.25 13.91
N ILE A 262 2.66 -0.32 15.13
CA ILE A 262 2.95 0.64 16.19
C ILE A 262 3.35 -0.06 17.49
N ILE A 263 4.09 0.65 18.35
CA ILE A 263 4.35 0.22 19.72
C ILE A 263 3.22 0.71 20.62
N TRP A 264 2.71 -0.19 21.47
CA TRP A 264 1.73 0.12 22.49
C TRP A 264 2.19 -0.42 23.85
N ASN A 265 2.70 0.46 24.69
CA ASN A 265 3.41 0.08 25.91
C ASN A 265 4.62 -0.85 25.60
N GLU A 266 4.58 -2.10 26.05
CA GLU A 266 5.60 -3.11 25.77
C GLU A 266 5.21 -4.03 24.58
N ASP A 267 3.96 -3.93 24.11
CA ASP A 267 3.43 -4.76 23.04
C ASP A 267 3.52 -4.07 21.68
N VAL A 268 3.21 -4.81 20.63
CA VAL A 268 3.08 -4.32 19.26
C VAL A 268 1.62 -4.45 18.83
N ILE A 269 1.10 -3.43 18.15
CA ILE A 269 -0.16 -3.52 17.43
C ILE A 269 0.18 -3.43 15.95
N ALA A 270 -0.19 -4.46 15.20
CA ALA A 270 0.00 -4.54 13.77
C ALA A 270 -1.34 -4.67 13.07
N SER A 271 -1.50 -3.98 11.96
CA SER A 271 -2.67 -4.12 11.07
C SER A 271 -2.31 -4.94 9.83
N SER A 272 -3.31 -5.66 9.36
CA SER A 272 -3.21 -6.50 8.18
C SER A 272 -4.59 -6.58 7.55
N TRP A 273 -4.78 -5.92 6.42
CA TRP A 273 -6.07 -5.80 5.74
C TRP A 273 -7.21 -5.41 6.69
N PHE A 274 -8.11 -6.36 6.99
CA PHE A 274 -9.29 -6.15 7.83
C PHE A 274 -9.03 -6.35 9.33
N TYR A 275 -7.80 -6.67 9.71
CA TYR A 275 -7.49 -7.04 11.09
C TYR A 275 -6.44 -6.12 11.70
N ALA A 276 -6.62 -5.80 12.98
CA ALA A 276 -5.54 -5.33 13.83
C ALA A 276 -5.35 -6.33 14.97
N LYS A 277 -4.10 -6.68 15.27
CA LYS A 277 -3.72 -7.61 16.33
C LYS A 277 -2.77 -6.94 17.30
N ARG A 278 -2.97 -7.18 18.58
CA ARG A 278 -2.00 -6.84 19.63
C ARG A 278 -1.21 -8.09 19.99
N VAL A 279 0.11 -7.99 19.90
CA VAL A 279 1.04 -9.09 20.09
C VAL A 279 2.09 -8.68 21.12
N SER A 280 2.41 -9.56 22.08
CA SER A 280 3.48 -9.32 23.03
C SER A 280 4.85 -9.52 22.37
N PRO A 281 5.97 -9.05 22.98
CA PRO A 281 7.33 -9.29 22.48
C PRO A 281 7.69 -10.78 22.33
N GLU A 282 7.01 -11.68 23.04
CA GLU A 282 7.18 -13.14 22.96
C GLU A 282 6.30 -13.78 21.89
N GLY A 283 5.57 -12.98 21.08
CA GLY A 283 4.71 -13.48 20.02
C GLY A 283 3.32 -13.96 20.50
N VAL A 284 2.88 -13.61 21.72
CA VAL A 284 1.55 -13.99 22.21
C VAL A 284 0.51 -12.99 21.73
N GLU A 285 -0.46 -13.45 20.95
CA GLU A 285 -1.60 -12.64 20.53
C GLU A 285 -2.54 -12.37 21.72
N LYS A 286 -2.69 -11.09 22.09
CA LYS A 286 -3.54 -10.65 23.21
C LYS A 286 -4.99 -10.44 22.80
N TRP A 287 -5.18 -9.81 21.64
CA TRP A 287 -6.50 -9.62 21.06
C TRP A 287 -6.42 -9.38 19.53
N ILE A 288 -7.56 -9.55 18.89
CA ILE A 288 -7.80 -9.19 17.49
C ILE A 288 -8.99 -8.24 17.41
N PHE A 289 -8.90 -7.29 16.51
CA PHE A 289 -9.99 -6.42 16.06
C PHE A 289 -10.23 -6.65 14.58
N GLU A 290 -11.48 -6.84 14.20
CA GLU A 290 -11.90 -6.97 12.80
C GLU A 290 -12.52 -5.65 12.35
N HIS A 291 -11.88 -5.02 11.36
CA HIS A 291 -12.32 -3.75 10.76
C HIS A 291 -13.17 -4.04 9.51
N PRO A 292 -14.24 -3.27 9.25
CA PRO A 292 -15.10 -3.49 8.09
C PRO A 292 -14.43 -3.25 6.73
N THR A 293 -13.32 -2.53 6.70
CA THR A 293 -12.59 -2.12 5.49
C THR A 293 -11.09 -2.31 5.69
N ILE A 294 -10.30 -2.24 4.62
CA ILE A 294 -8.85 -2.44 4.70
C ILE A 294 -8.20 -1.32 5.52
N ILE A 295 -7.50 -1.70 6.58
CA ILE A 295 -6.77 -0.77 7.44
C ILE A 295 -5.49 -0.36 6.71
N SER A 296 -5.32 0.93 6.46
CA SER A 296 -4.12 1.50 5.83
C SER A 296 -3.10 2.02 6.85
N LYS A 297 -3.58 2.49 8.03
CA LYS A 297 -2.72 3.12 9.02
C LYS A 297 -3.29 2.99 10.44
N ILE A 298 -2.40 2.96 11.42
CA ILE A 298 -2.71 2.99 12.84
C ILE A 298 -2.18 4.30 13.43
N LEU A 299 -3.04 5.12 14.00
CA LEU A 299 -2.64 6.35 14.70
C LEU A 299 -2.69 6.12 16.19
N ASN A 300 -1.56 6.33 16.87
CA ASN A 300 -1.51 6.36 18.33
C ASN A 300 -1.90 7.75 18.81
N LEU A 301 -3.06 7.86 19.45
CA LEU A 301 -3.56 9.11 19.98
C LEU A 301 -3.17 9.25 21.46
N ASP A 302 -2.95 10.47 21.90
CA ASP A 302 -2.84 10.75 23.33
C ASP A 302 -4.13 10.27 24.03
N GLU A 303 -4.13 9.97 25.29
CA GLU A 303 -5.29 9.48 26.08
C GLU A 303 -5.53 7.96 26.01
N GLY A 304 -4.61 7.19 25.43
CA GLY A 304 -4.70 5.72 25.45
C GLY A 304 -5.67 5.14 24.43
N ILE A 305 -5.92 5.84 23.35
CA ILE A 305 -6.77 5.42 22.24
C ILE A 305 -5.93 5.31 20.97
N ILE A 306 -6.26 4.37 20.10
CA ILE A 306 -5.75 4.28 18.75
C ILE A 306 -6.87 4.52 17.74
N ALA A 307 -6.52 5.09 16.60
CA ALA A 307 -7.41 5.21 15.46
C ALA A 307 -6.91 4.27 14.35
N LEU A 308 -7.77 3.35 13.91
CA LEU A 308 -7.54 2.50 12.74
C LEU A 308 -8.16 3.20 11.54
N VAL A 309 -7.31 3.67 10.65
CA VAL A 309 -7.71 4.43 9.46
C VAL A 309 -7.82 3.47 8.29
N SER A 310 -8.93 3.53 7.58
CA SER A 310 -9.12 2.78 6.35
C SER A 310 -9.42 3.71 5.20
N ASP A 311 -8.78 3.47 4.08
CA ASP A 311 -9.12 4.11 2.81
C ASP A 311 -9.92 3.15 1.93
N ASN A 312 -11.14 3.54 1.61
CA ASN A 312 -12.01 2.81 0.70
C ASN A 312 -12.17 3.56 -0.64
N GLY A 313 -11.22 4.43 -0.98
CA GLY A 313 -11.28 5.41 -2.06
C GLY A 313 -11.72 4.93 -3.43
N LYS A 314 -11.71 3.60 -3.66
CA LYS A 314 -12.16 2.99 -4.94
C LYS A 314 -13.42 2.12 -4.79
N TYR A 315 -13.94 1.93 -3.55
CA TYR A 315 -15.06 1.01 -3.29
C TYR A 315 -16.25 1.75 -2.70
N GLU A 316 -17.47 1.33 -3.02
CA GLU A 316 -18.70 1.89 -2.44
C GLU A 316 -18.68 1.80 -0.90
N GLY A 317 -18.86 2.93 -0.22
CA GLY A 317 -18.99 2.96 1.24
C GLY A 317 -18.18 4.04 1.95
N GLY A 318 -17.35 4.83 1.24
CA GLY A 318 -16.52 5.87 1.85
C GLY A 318 -15.40 5.33 2.75
N SER A 319 -14.59 6.21 3.29
CA SER A 319 -13.52 5.87 4.23
C SER A 319 -14.06 5.76 5.65
N ARG A 320 -13.44 4.92 6.47
CA ARG A 320 -13.87 4.68 7.86
C ARG A 320 -12.68 4.72 8.81
N ILE A 321 -12.91 5.29 9.99
CA ILE A 321 -11.92 5.32 11.06
C ILE A 321 -12.56 4.73 12.31
N SER A 322 -11.98 3.65 12.84
CA SER A 322 -12.45 3.04 14.08
C SER A 322 -11.55 3.43 15.25
N LEU A 323 -12.14 3.99 16.29
CA LEU A 323 -11.46 4.33 17.54
C LEU A 323 -11.50 3.17 18.51
N ILE A 324 -10.35 2.77 19.06
CA ILE A 324 -10.21 1.60 19.91
C ILE A 324 -9.41 1.97 21.17
N ASP A 325 -9.85 1.47 22.33
CA ASP A 325 -9.03 1.38 23.54
C ASP A 325 -8.32 0.02 23.56
N PRO A 326 -7.01 -0.05 23.31
CA PRO A 326 -6.27 -1.31 23.29
C PRO A 326 -6.22 -2.05 24.63
N ASN A 327 -6.60 -1.39 25.73
CA ASN A 327 -6.62 -1.97 27.08
C ASN A 327 -8.03 -2.40 27.52
N LYS A 328 -9.05 -2.19 26.64
CA LYS A 328 -10.41 -2.61 26.94
C LYS A 328 -10.50 -4.12 27.15
N GLU A 329 -11.39 -4.54 28.05
CA GLU A 329 -11.63 -5.96 28.31
C GLU A 329 -12.02 -6.70 27.02
N THR A 330 -11.32 -7.80 26.77
CA THR A 330 -11.58 -8.68 25.64
C THR A 330 -12.84 -9.51 25.90
N ARG A 331 -13.57 -9.81 24.84
CA ARG A 331 -14.70 -10.73 24.89
C ARG A 331 -14.25 -12.04 24.25
N ASP A 332 -14.52 -13.16 24.91
CA ASP A 332 -14.37 -14.46 24.26
C ASP A 332 -15.42 -14.55 23.14
N SER A 333 -14.95 -14.71 21.90
CA SER A 333 -15.83 -14.75 20.73
C SER A 333 -16.55 -16.10 20.67
N GLU A 334 -17.73 -16.20 21.26
CA GLU A 334 -18.74 -17.20 20.86
C GLU A 334 -19.63 -16.69 19.70
N SER A 335 -19.42 -15.50 19.19
CA SER A 335 -20.32 -14.93 18.20
C SER A 335 -19.63 -14.51 16.92
N SER A 336 -19.96 -15.18 15.85
CA SER A 336 -20.07 -14.70 14.47
C SER A 336 -20.01 -13.17 14.35
N PHE A 337 -18.81 -12.62 14.23
CA PHE A 337 -18.66 -11.30 13.63
C PHE A 337 -19.07 -11.47 12.15
N GLN A 338 -20.13 -10.82 11.75
CA GLN A 338 -20.48 -10.76 10.34
C GLN A 338 -19.53 -9.78 9.69
N MET A 339 -18.59 -10.27 8.90
CA MET A 339 -17.80 -9.40 8.02
C MET A 339 -18.78 -8.59 7.16
N PRO A 340 -18.47 -7.29 6.92
CA PRO A 340 -19.31 -6.45 6.07
C PRO A 340 -19.30 -6.89 4.61
N LEU A 341 -18.34 -7.71 4.19
CA LEU A 341 -18.46 -8.46 2.94
C LEU A 341 -19.69 -9.33 3.00
N GLN A 342 -20.71 -9.02 2.20
CA GLN A 342 -21.91 -9.83 2.11
C GLN A 342 -21.54 -11.27 1.83
N THR A 343 -21.66 -12.13 2.85
CA THR A 343 -21.43 -13.57 2.67
C THR A 343 -22.61 -14.11 1.86
N ARG A 344 -22.33 -14.55 0.63
CA ARG A 344 -23.33 -15.27 -0.16
C ARG A 344 -23.30 -16.75 0.22
N ASP A 345 -24.39 -17.26 0.77
CA ASP A 345 -24.52 -18.68 1.11
C ASP A 345 -24.76 -19.47 -0.17
N LEU A 346 -23.75 -20.20 -0.62
CA LEU A 346 -23.80 -21.09 -1.78
C LEU A 346 -24.05 -22.53 -1.39
N SER A 347 -24.30 -22.80 -0.08
CA SER A 347 -24.51 -24.16 0.44
C SER A 347 -25.92 -24.68 0.24
N ASP A 348 -26.86 -23.85 -0.24
CA ASP A 348 -28.25 -24.25 -0.45
C ASP A 348 -28.43 -24.89 -1.84
N SER A 349 -28.92 -26.14 -1.88
CA SER A 349 -29.07 -26.93 -3.10
C SER A 349 -30.17 -26.45 -4.07
N SER A 350 -30.83 -25.31 -3.78
CA SER A 350 -31.80 -24.66 -4.67
C SER A 350 -31.17 -23.93 -5.87
N PHE A 351 -29.86 -23.97 -6.04
CA PHE A 351 -29.11 -23.35 -7.12
C PHE A 351 -28.94 -24.18 -8.39
N SER A 352 -29.86 -25.06 -8.71
CA SER A 352 -29.88 -25.84 -9.96
C SER A 352 -30.58 -25.10 -11.11
N GLY A 353 -30.32 -23.81 -11.28
CA GLY A 353 -30.76 -23.08 -12.46
C GLY A 353 -29.81 -23.38 -13.65
N MET A 354 -30.29 -24.01 -14.72
CA MET A 354 -29.51 -24.06 -15.96
C MET A 354 -29.23 -22.62 -16.43
N PRO A 355 -28.00 -22.33 -16.94
CA PRO A 355 -27.67 -21.03 -17.48
C PRO A 355 -28.62 -20.64 -18.59
N THR A 356 -29.04 -19.40 -18.65
CA THR A 356 -29.93 -18.89 -19.70
C THR A 356 -29.20 -18.90 -21.05
N GLU A 357 -29.93 -18.97 -22.16
CA GLU A 357 -29.33 -18.91 -23.52
C GLU A 357 -28.49 -17.65 -23.75
N ASN A 358 -28.81 -16.55 -23.05
CA ASN A 358 -28.01 -15.31 -23.08
C ASN A 358 -26.65 -15.48 -22.39
N GLU A 359 -26.61 -16.16 -21.25
CA GLU A 359 -25.37 -16.42 -20.50
C GLU A 359 -24.45 -17.38 -21.28
N ILE A 360 -25.03 -18.40 -21.94
CA ILE A 360 -24.29 -19.28 -22.84
C ILE A 360 -23.77 -18.54 -24.08
N SER A 361 -24.55 -17.59 -24.61
CA SER A 361 -24.15 -16.77 -25.76
C SER A 361 -23.00 -15.80 -25.42
N ILE A 362 -22.97 -15.26 -24.22
CA ILE A 362 -21.87 -14.39 -23.75
C ILE A 362 -20.59 -15.23 -23.53
N ALA A 363 -20.71 -16.41 -22.95
CA ALA A 363 -19.57 -17.31 -22.72
C ALA A 363 -19.01 -17.90 -24.04
N SER A 364 -19.84 -18.15 -25.06
CA SER A 364 -19.41 -18.71 -26.32
C SER A 364 -18.86 -17.69 -27.33
N LYS A 365 -19.08 -16.40 -27.15
CA LYS A 365 -18.51 -15.33 -28.00
C LYS A 365 -17.05 -15.00 -27.73
N ARG A 366 -16.43 -15.60 -26.72
CA ARG A 366 -15.02 -15.40 -26.39
C ARG A 366 -14.12 -16.44 -27.04
N ASN A 367 -13.99 -16.40 -28.34
CA ASN A 367 -12.90 -17.07 -29.07
C ASN A 367 -11.75 -16.07 -29.24
N THR A 368 -10.89 -16.01 -28.22
CA THR A 368 -9.72 -15.13 -28.13
C THR A 368 -8.69 -15.30 -29.26
N VAL A 369 -8.68 -16.41 -29.98
CA VAL A 369 -7.73 -16.66 -31.09
C VAL A 369 -7.99 -15.77 -32.30
N ASN A 370 -9.24 -15.46 -32.61
CA ASN A 370 -9.57 -14.63 -33.79
C ASN A 370 -9.31 -13.13 -33.54
N GLU A 371 -9.35 -12.65 -32.31
CA GLU A 371 -9.05 -11.25 -31.97
C GLU A 371 -7.54 -10.98 -32.04
N ILE A 372 -6.70 -11.89 -31.53
CA ILE A 372 -5.23 -11.77 -31.61
C ILE A 372 -4.78 -11.75 -33.08
N ASP A 373 -5.33 -12.60 -33.96
CA ASP A 373 -5.00 -12.61 -35.37
C ASP A 373 -5.47 -11.33 -36.11
N SER A 374 -6.54 -10.69 -35.66
CA SER A 374 -6.98 -9.40 -36.25
C SER A 374 -6.04 -8.25 -35.77
N ILE A 375 -5.65 -8.23 -34.51
CA ILE A 375 -4.73 -7.24 -33.95
C ILE A 375 -3.35 -7.36 -34.63
N ILE A 376 -2.82 -8.57 -34.78
CA ILE A 376 -1.54 -8.79 -35.48
C ILE A 376 -1.61 -8.33 -36.94
N ARG A 377 -2.75 -8.51 -37.62
CA ARG A 377 -2.95 -8.05 -39.00
C ARG A 377 -2.97 -6.53 -39.06
N ASP A 378 -3.70 -5.86 -38.16
CA ASP A 378 -3.81 -4.40 -38.11
C ASP A 378 -2.47 -3.75 -37.76
N ILE A 379 -1.65 -4.38 -36.89
CA ILE A 379 -0.28 -3.96 -36.56
C ILE A 379 0.62 -4.09 -37.80
N ASN A 380 0.59 -5.23 -38.50
CA ASN A 380 1.42 -5.44 -39.68
C ASN A 380 1.04 -4.48 -40.84
N GLU A 381 -0.24 -4.18 -41.01
CA GLU A 381 -0.72 -3.22 -42.01
C GLU A 381 -0.31 -1.78 -41.65
N SER A 382 -0.34 -1.42 -40.38
CA SER A 382 0.14 -0.11 -39.89
C SER A 382 1.67 0.04 -40.02
N LEU A 383 2.43 -1.02 -39.75
CA LEU A 383 3.88 -1.06 -39.92
C LEU A 383 4.31 -0.97 -41.38
N GLU A 384 3.62 -1.66 -42.30
CA GLU A 384 3.89 -1.57 -43.75
C GLU A 384 3.63 -0.17 -44.30
N ILE A 385 2.59 0.53 -43.84
CA ILE A 385 2.30 1.92 -44.21
C ILE A 385 3.36 2.88 -43.70
N SER A 386 3.81 2.71 -42.43
CA SER A 386 4.83 3.55 -41.82
C SER A 386 6.22 3.36 -42.47
N MET A 387 6.59 2.13 -42.80
CA MET A 387 7.91 1.83 -43.41
C MET A 387 8.07 2.33 -44.86
N THR A 388 7.00 2.67 -45.52
CA THR A 388 7.06 3.23 -46.90
C THR A 388 7.29 4.75 -46.91
N GLU A 389 7.12 5.46 -45.81
CA GLU A 389 7.24 6.92 -45.71
C GLU A 389 8.47 7.43 -44.95
N LEU A 390 9.23 6.55 -44.26
CA LEU A 390 10.34 6.95 -43.39
C LEU A 390 11.71 6.74 -44.03
N ASN A 391 12.52 7.79 -44.07
CA ASN A 391 13.84 7.79 -44.70
C ASN A 391 15.03 7.85 -43.74
N GLU A 392 14.84 7.95 -42.41
CA GLU A 392 15.91 8.04 -41.40
C GLU A 392 15.61 7.16 -40.19
N GLU A 393 16.68 6.62 -39.54
CA GLU A 393 16.56 5.71 -38.39
C GLU A 393 15.86 6.34 -37.17
N GLU A 394 15.98 7.65 -36.95
CA GLU A 394 15.31 8.38 -35.86
C GLU A 394 13.79 8.41 -36.05
N ASP A 395 13.29 8.59 -37.27
CA ASP A 395 11.85 8.59 -37.58
C ASP A 395 11.22 7.21 -37.35
N ILE A 396 11.99 6.13 -37.59
CA ILE A 396 11.55 4.75 -37.35
C ILE A 396 11.42 4.46 -35.85
N LEU A 397 12.35 4.92 -35.02
CA LEU A 397 12.31 4.77 -33.57
C LEU A 397 11.13 5.54 -32.95
N GLU A 398 10.85 6.76 -33.45
CA GLU A 398 9.71 7.56 -32.98
C GLU A 398 8.37 6.97 -33.42
N ALA A 399 8.28 6.41 -34.63
CA ALA A 399 7.11 5.71 -35.10
C ALA A 399 6.86 4.40 -34.33
N LEU A 400 7.92 3.64 -34.00
CA LEU A 400 7.85 2.43 -33.16
C LEU A 400 7.44 2.76 -31.72
N ALA A 401 7.99 3.81 -31.12
CA ALA A 401 7.62 4.29 -29.79
C ALA A 401 6.16 4.77 -29.76
N SER A 402 5.71 5.48 -30.79
CA SER A 402 4.32 5.93 -30.91
C SER A 402 3.35 4.76 -31.10
N SER A 403 3.75 3.74 -31.84
CA SER A 403 2.94 2.52 -32.05
C SER A 403 2.88 1.65 -30.80
N ALA A 404 3.98 1.55 -30.05
CA ALA A 404 4.02 0.84 -28.77
C ALA A 404 3.13 1.52 -27.70
N ALA A 405 3.06 2.85 -27.70
CA ALA A 405 2.18 3.62 -26.81
C ALA A 405 0.67 3.44 -27.10
N ILE A 406 0.31 2.88 -28.24
CA ILE A 406 -1.10 2.63 -28.62
C ILE A 406 -1.56 1.22 -28.22
N LEU A 407 -0.65 0.29 -27.97
CA LEU A 407 -0.96 -1.10 -27.62
C LEU A 407 -1.38 -1.19 -26.15
N ASN A 408 -2.66 -1.45 -25.90
CA ASN A 408 -3.14 -1.84 -24.59
C ASN A 408 -2.73 -3.28 -24.27
N LEU A 409 -1.94 -3.49 -23.25
CA LEU A 409 -1.69 -4.83 -22.72
C LEU A 409 -2.87 -5.25 -21.83
N PRO A 410 -3.42 -6.46 -22.01
CA PRO A 410 -4.50 -6.91 -21.13
C PRO A 410 -4.01 -7.06 -19.69
N PRO A 411 -4.89 -6.85 -18.71
CA PRO A 411 -4.55 -7.05 -17.30
C PRO A 411 -4.21 -8.52 -17.01
N VAL A 412 -3.44 -8.76 -16.00
CA VAL A 412 -3.09 -10.10 -15.51
C VAL A 412 -4.05 -10.44 -14.36
N ALA A 413 -4.95 -11.41 -14.59
CA ALA A 413 -5.85 -11.91 -13.55
C ALA A 413 -5.14 -12.94 -12.68
N ASP A 414 -5.24 -12.80 -11.37
CA ASP A 414 -4.76 -13.76 -10.38
C ASP A 414 -5.91 -14.09 -9.39
N ALA A 415 -6.42 -15.31 -9.47
CA ALA A 415 -7.48 -15.80 -8.58
C ALA A 415 -6.95 -16.46 -7.31
N GLY A 416 -5.62 -16.53 -7.14
CA GLY A 416 -4.96 -17.27 -6.07
C GLY A 416 -4.85 -18.78 -6.35
N ASP A 417 -4.18 -19.47 -5.43
CA ASP A 417 -3.93 -20.91 -5.52
C ASP A 417 -5.14 -21.77 -5.09
N ASP A 418 -5.14 -23.05 -5.48
CA ASP A 418 -6.12 -24.03 -5.03
C ASP A 418 -6.00 -24.29 -3.52
N VAL A 419 -7.11 -24.23 -2.78
CA VAL A 419 -7.12 -24.30 -1.32
C VAL A 419 -7.96 -25.49 -0.84
N THR A 420 -7.49 -26.17 0.23
CA THR A 420 -8.27 -27.18 0.96
C THR A 420 -8.58 -26.68 2.37
N ILE A 421 -9.86 -26.61 2.72
CA ILE A 421 -10.36 -26.09 4.00
C ILE A 421 -11.16 -27.15 4.72
N ILE A 422 -11.02 -27.22 6.04
CA ILE A 422 -11.81 -28.12 6.88
C ILE A 422 -13.14 -27.44 7.20
N SER A 423 -14.25 -28.16 6.98
CA SER A 423 -15.59 -27.69 7.32
C SER A 423 -15.78 -27.55 8.83
N ASN A 424 -16.61 -26.59 9.23
CA ASN A 424 -17.06 -26.45 10.61
C ASN A 424 -18.09 -27.54 10.99
N THR A 425 -18.66 -27.49 12.21
CA THR A 425 -19.67 -28.43 12.72
C THR A 425 -20.92 -28.51 11.86
N ASP A 426 -21.20 -27.52 11.02
CA ASP A 426 -22.37 -27.42 10.14
C ASP A 426 -22.09 -27.99 8.74
N SER A 427 -20.92 -28.62 8.52
CA SER A 427 -20.44 -29.12 7.22
C SER A 427 -20.30 -27.97 6.16
N LYS A 428 -20.03 -26.75 6.60
CA LYS A 428 -19.81 -25.57 5.78
C LYS A 428 -18.48 -24.92 6.12
N ALA A 429 -17.91 -24.17 5.20
CA ALA A 429 -16.73 -23.35 5.42
C ALA A 429 -16.95 -21.94 4.85
N ASP A 430 -16.52 -20.93 5.58
CA ASP A 430 -16.41 -19.57 5.07
C ASP A 430 -15.05 -19.44 4.39
N VAL A 431 -15.04 -18.97 3.15
CA VAL A 431 -13.86 -18.88 2.29
C VAL A 431 -13.76 -17.46 1.74
N ILE A 432 -12.57 -16.92 1.74
CA ILE A 432 -12.26 -15.67 1.08
C ILE A 432 -11.67 -16.01 -0.28
N LEU A 433 -12.25 -15.44 -1.34
CA LEU A 433 -11.70 -15.48 -2.69
C LEU A 433 -11.00 -14.14 -2.90
N ASP A 434 -9.71 -14.19 -3.21
CA ASP A 434 -8.84 -13.04 -3.25
C ASP A 434 -8.20 -12.88 -4.64
N GLY A 435 -8.59 -11.83 -5.35
CA GLY A 435 -8.07 -11.45 -6.65
C GLY A 435 -7.24 -10.17 -6.63
N SER A 436 -6.81 -9.71 -5.46
CA SER A 436 -6.11 -8.44 -5.32
C SER A 436 -4.68 -8.45 -5.91
N LYS A 437 -4.12 -9.63 -6.15
CA LYS A 437 -2.82 -9.78 -6.84
C LYS A 437 -2.92 -9.53 -8.36
N SER A 438 -4.13 -9.39 -8.89
CA SER A 438 -4.33 -9.01 -10.29
C SER A 438 -3.79 -7.60 -10.54
N TYR A 439 -3.09 -7.41 -11.64
CA TYR A 439 -2.51 -6.11 -12.01
C TYR A 439 -2.63 -5.86 -13.51
N ASP A 440 -2.46 -4.61 -13.90
CA ASP A 440 -2.40 -4.19 -15.30
C ASP A 440 -1.00 -3.64 -15.61
N PRO A 441 -0.29 -4.20 -16.61
CA PRO A 441 1.08 -3.79 -16.93
C PRO A 441 1.23 -2.35 -17.45
N ASP A 442 0.19 -1.78 -18.08
CA ASP A 442 0.24 -0.47 -18.74
C ASP A 442 -0.98 0.42 -18.44
N GLY A 443 -1.72 0.09 -17.37
CA GLY A 443 -2.93 0.80 -16.97
C GLY A 443 -3.39 0.45 -15.55
N GLU A 444 -4.70 0.49 -15.36
CA GLU A 444 -5.35 0.19 -14.09
C GLU A 444 -6.50 -0.78 -14.29
N ILE A 445 -6.67 -1.74 -13.36
CA ILE A 445 -7.87 -2.58 -13.33
C ILE A 445 -9.02 -1.75 -12.77
N VAL A 446 -10.10 -1.64 -13.55
CA VAL A 446 -11.29 -0.87 -13.18
C VAL A 446 -12.45 -1.76 -12.73
N SER A 447 -12.41 -3.06 -13.01
CA SER A 447 -13.45 -3.97 -12.52
C SER A 447 -12.95 -5.40 -12.28
N TRP A 448 -13.54 -6.04 -11.26
CA TRP A 448 -13.36 -7.45 -10.90
C TRP A 448 -14.71 -8.14 -10.97
N SER A 449 -14.73 -9.38 -11.40
CA SER A 449 -15.95 -10.20 -11.41
C SER A 449 -15.62 -11.65 -11.04
N TRP A 450 -16.07 -12.09 -9.87
CA TRP A 450 -15.97 -13.47 -9.44
C TRP A 450 -17.17 -14.27 -9.91
N ILE A 451 -16.90 -15.38 -10.56
CA ILE A 451 -17.90 -16.20 -11.22
C ILE A 451 -17.77 -17.64 -10.69
N SER A 452 -18.88 -18.24 -10.26
CA SER A 452 -18.93 -19.67 -9.88
C SER A 452 -18.87 -20.57 -11.12
N GLU A 453 -18.61 -21.86 -10.91
CA GLU A 453 -18.60 -22.89 -11.97
C GLU A 453 -19.91 -22.93 -12.80
N ASN A 454 -21.02 -22.48 -12.21
CA ASN A 454 -22.33 -22.41 -12.87
C ASN A 454 -22.55 -21.10 -13.65
N GLY A 455 -21.50 -20.29 -13.85
CA GLY A 455 -21.55 -19.02 -14.58
C GLY A 455 -22.19 -17.85 -13.81
N ARG A 456 -22.50 -18.00 -12.53
CA ARG A 456 -23.12 -16.94 -11.74
C ARG A 456 -22.08 -15.98 -11.17
N VAL A 457 -22.31 -14.68 -11.32
CA VAL A 457 -21.51 -13.64 -10.67
C VAL A 457 -21.77 -13.64 -9.16
N LEU A 458 -20.71 -13.82 -8.39
CA LEU A 458 -20.71 -13.88 -6.93
C LEU A 458 -20.43 -12.52 -6.29
N GLY A 459 -19.62 -11.71 -6.94
CA GLY A 459 -19.25 -10.37 -6.50
C GLY A 459 -18.39 -9.65 -7.54
N GLU A 460 -18.33 -8.34 -7.44
CA GLU A 460 -17.60 -7.44 -8.35
C GLU A 460 -16.48 -6.67 -7.62
N SER A 461 -16.02 -7.23 -6.49
CA SER A 461 -14.90 -6.70 -5.71
C SER A 461 -13.67 -7.59 -5.89
N PRO A 462 -12.44 -7.07 -5.74
CA PRO A 462 -11.23 -7.88 -5.81
C PRO A 462 -11.24 -9.02 -4.79
N ILE A 463 -11.90 -8.81 -3.65
CA ILE A 463 -12.01 -9.78 -2.58
C ILE A 463 -13.48 -10.00 -2.25
N ILE A 464 -13.90 -11.27 -2.17
CA ILE A 464 -15.24 -11.64 -1.75
C ILE A 464 -15.18 -12.77 -0.74
N LYS A 465 -16.18 -12.84 0.14
CA LYS A 465 -16.38 -13.95 1.06
C LYS A 465 -17.56 -14.82 0.58
N VAL A 466 -17.32 -16.12 0.51
CA VAL A 466 -18.34 -17.10 0.16
C VAL A 466 -18.43 -18.15 1.25
N ARG A 467 -19.65 -18.69 1.46
CA ARG A 467 -19.88 -19.84 2.33
C ARG A 467 -20.17 -21.06 1.46
N LEU A 468 -19.36 -22.10 1.63
CA LEU A 468 -19.38 -23.31 0.82
C LEU A 468 -19.79 -24.53 1.66
N SER A 469 -20.56 -25.43 1.07
CA SER A 469 -20.80 -26.77 1.63
C SER A 469 -19.59 -27.68 1.38
N GLN A 470 -19.55 -28.81 2.06
CA GLN A 470 -18.55 -29.85 1.81
C GLN A 470 -18.57 -30.28 0.33
N GLY A 471 -17.40 -30.31 -0.32
CA GLY A 471 -17.27 -30.62 -1.75
C GLY A 471 -16.12 -29.89 -2.41
N VAL A 472 -16.08 -29.90 -3.75
CA VAL A 472 -15.12 -29.20 -4.59
C VAL A 472 -15.86 -28.09 -5.34
N HIS A 473 -15.38 -26.88 -5.26
CA HIS A 473 -15.98 -25.68 -5.86
C HIS A 473 -14.94 -24.97 -6.72
N SER A 474 -15.27 -24.64 -7.95
CA SER A 474 -14.40 -23.90 -8.86
C SER A 474 -14.91 -22.48 -9.05
N PHE A 475 -13.98 -21.53 -9.04
CA PHE A 475 -14.26 -20.11 -9.22
C PHE A 475 -13.40 -19.56 -10.35
N SER A 476 -13.93 -18.57 -11.07
CA SER A 476 -13.20 -17.79 -12.07
C SER A 476 -13.25 -16.33 -11.70
N LEU A 477 -12.10 -15.69 -11.65
CA LEU A 477 -11.95 -14.24 -11.54
C LEU A 477 -11.78 -13.68 -12.94
N SER A 478 -12.58 -12.69 -13.32
CA SER A 478 -12.39 -11.87 -14.51
C SER A 478 -12.06 -10.43 -14.08
N VAL A 479 -11.03 -9.85 -14.66
CA VAL A 479 -10.62 -8.45 -14.42
C VAL A 479 -10.63 -7.68 -15.74
N THR A 480 -10.98 -6.39 -15.67
CA THR A 480 -11.06 -5.48 -16.82
C THR A 480 -10.25 -4.23 -16.52
N ASP A 481 -9.44 -3.79 -17.47
CA ASP A 481 -8.65 -2.57 -17.36
C ASP A 481 -9.45 -1.29 -17.74
N ASN A 482 -8.80 -0.14 -17.59
CA ASN A 482 -9.35 1.18 -17.89
C ASN A 482 -9.49 1.45 -19.41
N LYS A 483 -8.96 0.58 -20.27
CA LYS A 483 -9.05 0.64 -21.73
C LYS A 483 -10.00 -0.43 -22.31
N GLY A 484 -10.59 -1.29 -21.42
CA GLY A 484 -11.63 -2.27 -21.77
C GLY A 484 -11.11 -3.67 -22.10
N ALA A 485 -9.81 -3.96 -22.01
CA ALA A 485 -9.31 -5.31 -22.16
C ALA A 485 -9.60 -6.15 -20.89
N THR A 486 -9.78 -7.45 -21.05
CA THR A 486 -10.16 -8.36 -19.97
C THR A 486 -9.29 -9.59 -19.92
N SER A 487 -9.04 -10.08 -18.72
CA SER A 487 -8.33 -11.33 -18.47
C SER A 487 -9.06 -12.15 -17.39
N ALA A 488 -8.81 -13.45 -17.34
CA ALA A 488 -9.43 -14.32 -16.35
C ALA A 488 -8.46 -15.38 -15.81
N SER A 489 -8.60 -15.67 -14.51
CA SER A 489 -7.90 -16.72 -13.78
C SER A 489 -8.87 -17.62 -13.05
N LYS A 490 -8.47 -18.85 -12.70
CA LYS A 490 -9.33 -19.82 -12.00
C LYS A 490 -8.64 -20.37 -10.77
N MET A 491 -9.45 -20.66 -9.75
CA MET A 491 -9.02 -21.38 -8.56
C MET A 491 -10.05 -22.42 -8.14
N THR A 492 -9.63 -23.41 -7.35
CA THR A 492 -10.48 -24.47 -6.80
C THR A 492 -10.40 -24.49 -5.28
N VAL A 493 -11.54 -24.53 -4.63
CA VAL A 493 -11.66 -24.69 -3.19
C VAL A 493 -12.23 -26.05 -2.87
N ARG A 494 -11.52 -26.85 -2.09
CA ARG A 494 -12.00 -28.13 -1.58
C ARG A 494 -12.36 -27.99 -0.11
N VAL A 495 -13.64 -28.20 0.24
CA VAL A 495 -14.13 -28.25 1.61
C VAL A 495 -14.26 -29.70 2.04
N VAL A 496 -13.50 -30.12 3.07
CA VAL A 496 -13.42 -31.48 3.57
C VAL A 496 -14.00 -31.63 4.99
#